data_5b322257ae68d2c9e844ad0e02e1c5eb
#
_entry.id   5b322257ae68d2c9e844ad0e02e1c5eb
#
_cell.length_a   1.000
_cell.length_b   1.000
_cell.length_c   1.000
_cell.angle_alpha   90.00
_cell.angle_beta   90.00
_cell.angle_gamma   90.00
#
_symmetry.space_group_name_H-M   'P 1'
#
loop_
_entity.id
_entity.type
_entity.pdbx_description
1 polymer ?
#
loop_
_entity_poly.entity_id
_entity_poly.type
_entity_poly.pdbx_seq_one_letter_code
_entity_poly.pdbx_strand_id
1 'polypeptide(L)'
;GEDISWLKEFESYIVDEVNTKKMTIEENSDSLYRNKIKINLRKMGPKLGKNTSKYMQAANDFKWIINEDETVTLLDITLQKDEYILEKESNPGTEAREISDGNIIVSLNIDIDAELRIEGIARDILRANQNKRKDENFDISDKINIKIYGEHIIEETIEKYGNYITSNSL
;
A
#
# COMPACT_ATOMS: atom_id res chain seq x y z
N GLY A 1 -5.04 9.80 22.28
CA GLY A 1 -4.34 10.26 21.07
C GLY A 1 -4.35 11.78 21.03
N GLU A 2 -3.47 12.39 20.28
CA GLU A 2 -3.52 13.83 20.01
C GLU A 2 -4.76 14.15 19.16
N ASP A 3 -5.36 15.32 19.39
CA ASP A 3 -6.45 15.80 18.54
C ASP A 3 -5.91 16.13 17.15
N ILE A 4 -6.31 15.32 16.17
CA ILE A 4 -5.89 15.46 14.76
C ILE A 4 -6.99 16.07 13.88
N SER A 5 -8.08 16.56 14.48
CA SER A 5 -9.23 17.13 13.73
C SER A 5 -8.84 18.31 12.84
N TRP A 6 -7.79 19.06 13.22
CA TRP A 6 -7.23 20.17 12.44
C TRP A 6 -6.71 19.74 11.06
N LEU A 7 -6.35 18.46 10.86
CA LEU A 7 -5.93 17.95 9.56
C LEU A 7 -7.03 18.05 8.49
N LYS A 8 -8.30 18.11 8.89
CA LYS A 8 -9.42 18.27 7.95
C LYS A 8 -9.33 19.57 7.15
N GLU A 9 -8.77 20.61 7.73
CA GLU A 9 -8.57 21.89 7.05
C GLU A 9 -7.54 21.79 5.91
N PHE A 10 -6.65 20.82 6.00
CA PHE A 10 -5.59 20.55 5.02
C PHE A 10 -5.89 19.37 4.11
N GLU A 11 -7.09 18.77 4.20
CA GLU A 11 -7.44 17.56 3.44
C GLU A 11 -7.17 17.72 1.95
N SER A 12 -7.69 18.79 1.32
CA SER A 12 -7.51 19.02 -0.11
C SER A 12 -6.02 19.18 -0.48
N TYR A 13 -5.27 19.90 0.32
CA TYR A 13 -3.84 20.09 0.10
C TYR A 13 -3.06 18.77 0.20
N ILE A 14 -3.37 17.94 1.22
CA ILE A 14 -2.71 16.64 1.39
C ILE A 14 -3.07 15.70 0.25
N VAL A 15 -4.35 15.61 -0.12
CA VAL A 15 -4.83 14.77 -1.23
C VAL A 15 -4.12 15.12 -2.53
N ASP A 16 -3.98 16.41 -2.84
CA ASP A 16 -3.31 16.88 -4.04
C ASP A 16 -1.79 16.59 -4.00
N GLU A 17 -1.13 16.87 -2.87
CA GLU A 17 0.32 16.72 -2.72
C GLU A 17 0.76 15.26 -2.79
N VAL A 18 0.00 14.34 -2.14
CA VAL A 18 0.32 12.90 -2.16
C VAL A 18 -0.36 12.16 -3.31
N ASN A 19 -1.11 12.88 -4.15
CA ASN A 19 -1.80 12.33 -5.32
C ASN A 19 -2.71 11.13 -5.01
N THR A 20 -3.53 11.27 -3.97
CA THR A 20 -4.55 10.28 -3.60
C THR A 20 -5.94 10.75 -4.04
N LYS A 21 -6.91 9.84 -4.12
CA LYS A 21 -8.30 10.17 -4.45
C LYS A 21 -9.08 10.68 -3.25
N LYS A 22 -8.72 10.23 -2.06
CA LYS A 22 -9.46 10.51 -0.82
C LYS A 22 -8.55 10.32 0.39
N MET A 23 -8.78 11.12 1.40
CA MET A 23 -8.23 10.97 2.75
C MET A 23 -9.37 10.73 3.75
N THR A 24 -9.14 9.92 4.75
CA THR A 24 -10.01 9.77 5.92
C THR A 24 -9.17 9.95 7.17
N ILE A 25 -9.75 10.55 8.20
CA ILE A 25 -9.13 10.75 9.50
C ILE A 25 -9.90 9.89 10.50
N GLU A 26 -9.20 8.96 11.15
CA GLU A 26 -9.75 8.04 12.15
C GLU A 26 -9.02 8.22 13.48
N GLU A 27 -9.78 8.21 14.58
CA GLU A 27 -9.21 8.36 15.93
C GLU A 27 -8.66 7.04 16.48
N ASN A 28 -9.12 5.89 15.93
CA ASN A 28 -8.68 4.57 16.34
C ASN A 28 -7.82 3.90 15.27
N SER A 29 -6.60 3.54 15.65
CA SER A 29 -5.63 2.87 14.77
C SER A 29 -5.73 1.34 14.77
N ASP A 30 -6.54 0.73 15.64
CA ASP A 30 -6.62 -0.73 15.75
C ASP A 30 -7.15 -1.38 14.48
N SER A 31 -7.97 -0.63 13.72
CA SER A 31 -8.49 -1.07 12.41
C SER A 31 -7.43 -1.11 11.30
N LEU A 32 -6.28 -0.48 11.48
CA LEU A 32 -5.23 -0.35 10.45
C LEU A 32 -4.25 -1.52 10.44
N TYR A 33 -4.19 -2.26 11.55
CA TYR A 33 -3.26 -3.36 11.75
C TYR A 33 -3.99 -4.64 12.12
N ARG A 34 -3.39 -5.75 11.80
CA ARG A 34 -3.72 -7.06 12.34
C ARG A 34 -2.54 -7.62 13.13
N ASN A 35 -2.85 -8.42 14.14
CA ASN A 35 -1.82 -9.14 14.87
C ASN A 35 -1.23 -10.24 14.00
N LYS A 36 0.08 -10.41 14.06
CA LYS A 36 0.83 -11.49 13.42
C LYS A 36 1.73 -12.14 14.45
N ILE A 37 1.80 -13.44 14.46
CA ILE A 37 2.76 -14.15 15.30
C ILE A 37 3.98 -14.55 14.50
N LYS A 38 5.14 -14.42 15.11
CA LYS A 38 6.42 -14.91 14.62
C LYS A 38 6.99 -15.93 15.59
N ILE A 39 7.13 -17.16 15.14
CA ILE A 39 7.63 -18.25 15.97
C ILE A 39 9.11 -17.99 16.32
N ASN A 40 9.45 -18.08 17.59
CA ASN A 40 10.85 -18.02 18.04
C ASN A 40 11.56 -19.32 17.67
N LEU A 41 12.14 -19.36 16.49
CA LEU A 41 12.80 -20.57 15.96
C LEU A 41 14.00 -21.03 16.79
N ARG A 42 14.63 -20.13 17.54
CA ARG A 42 15.72 -20.51 18.45
C ARG A 42 15.23 -21.47 19.54
N LYS A 43 14.01 -21.25 20.05
CA LYS A 43 13.39 -22.09 21.08
C LYS A 43 12.60 -23.25 20.49
N MET A 44 11.85 -22.97 19.44
CA MET A 44 10.92 -23.92 18.86
C MET A 44 11.51 -24.83 17.79
N GLY A 45 12.60 -24.42 17.13
CA GLY A 45 13.26 -25.24 16.11
C GLY A 45 13.58 -26.65 16.57
N PRO A 46 14.21 -26.87 17.74
CA PRO A 46 14.45 -28.21 18.26
C PRO A 46 13.18 -29.02 18.56
N LYS A 47 12.10 -28.35 18.97
CA LYS A 47 10.80 -29.00 19.28
C LYS A 47 10.02 -29.35 18.00
N LEU A 48 10.04 -28.49 16.99
CA LEU A 48 9.29 -28.65 15.74
C LEU A 48 10.00 -29.55 14.72
N GLY A 49 11.33 -29.56 14.74
CA GLY A 49 12.15 -30.41 13.89
C GLY A 49 11.77 -30.28 12.41
N LYS A 50 11.49 -31.40 11.75
CA LYS A 50 11.12 -31.46 10.32
C LYS A 50 9.78 -30.76 10.02
N ASN A 51 8.94 -30.52 11.01
CA ASN A 51 7.63 -29.89 10.83
C ASN A 51 7.68 -28.35 10.92
N THR A 52 8.86 -27.75 11.14
CA THR A 52 9.02 -26.29 11.28
C THR A 52 8.33 -25.51 10.15
N SER A 53 8.50 -25.92 8.91
CA SER A 53 7.87 -25.25 7.76
C SER A 53 6.34 -25.28 7.81
N LYS A 54 5.74 -26.38 8.26
CA LYS A 54 4.27 -26.52 8.43
C LYS A 54 3.74 -25.47 9.43
N TYR A 55 4.41 -25.35 10.57
CA TYR A 55 3.97 -24.39 11.61
C TYR A 55 4.25 -22.94 11.23
N MET A 56 5.36 -22.66 10.56
CA MET A 56 5.63 -21.33 10.03
C MET A 56 4.58 -20.89 9.00
N GLN A 57 4.19 -21.81 8.10
CA GLN A 57 3.13 -21.54 7.14
C GLN A 57 1.80 -21.30 7.86
N ALA A 58 1.44 -22.13 8.83
CA ALA A 58 0.22 -21.95 9.60
C ALA A 58 0.19 -20.62 10.37
N ALA A 59 1.34 -20.18 10.91
CA ALA A 59 1.46 -18.87 11.53
C ALA A 59 1.21 -17.74 10.54
N ASN A 60 1.77 -17.83 9.34
CA ASN A 60 1.57 -16.85 8.27
C ASN A 60 0.14 -16.88 7.70
N ASP A 61 -0.50 -18.06 7.69
CA ASP A 61 -1.89 -18.24 7.25
C ASP A 61 -2.91 -17.86 8.35
N PHE A 62 -2.45 -17.28 9.46
CA PHE A 62 -3.29 -16.87 10.60
C PHE A 62 -4.11 -18.02 11.22
N LYS A 63 -3.61 -19.26 11.16
CA LYS A 63 -4.26 -20.47 11.74
C LYS A 63 -3.89 -20.65 13.21
N TRP A 64 -4.08 -19.59 14.01
CA TRP A 64 -3.74 -19.55 15.41
C TRP A 64 -4.73 -18.70 16.21
N ILE A 65 -4.76 -18.89 17.53
CA ILE A 65 -5.62 -18.18 18.48
C ILE A 65 -4.77 -17.76 19.67
N ILE A 66 -4.90 -16.51 20.12
CA ILE A 66 -4.36 -16.05 21.38
C ILE A 66 -5.34 -16.45 22.49
N ASN A 67 -4.85 -17.18 23.48
CA ASN A 67 -5.64 -17.63 24.63
C ASN A 67 -5.65 -16.53 25.74
N GLU A 68 -6.56 -16.64 26.71
CA GLU A 68 -6.68 -15.67 27.81
C GLU A 68 -5.41 -15.60 28.69
N ASP A 69 -4.65 -16.68 28.77
CA ASP A 69 -3.37 -16.75 29.48
C ASP A 69 -2.17 -16.25 28.66
N GLU A 70 -2.44 -15.58 27.54
CA GLU A 70 -1.44 -15.07 26.60
C GLU A 70 -0.54 -16.18 25.99
N THR A 71 -0.97 -17.42 26.00
CA THR A 71 -0.39 -18.45 25.15
C THR A 71 -1.02 -18.40 23.75
N VAL A 72 -0.37 -19.02 22.76
CA VAL A 72 -0.92 -19.10 21.40
C VAL A 72 -1.12 -20.55 21.00
N THR A 73 -2.36 -20.91 20.70
CA THR A 73 -2.68 -22.19 20.06
C THR A 73 -2.44 -22.07 18.56
N LEU A 74 -1.49 -22.84 18.04
CA LEU A 74 -1.14 -22.92 16.64
C LEU A 74 -1.28 -24.35 16.14
N LEU A 75 -2.33 -24.63 15.37
CA LEU A 75 -2.70 -25.99 14.97
C LEU A 75 -2.88 -26.91 16.20
N ASP A 76 -1.98 -27.85 16.36
CA ASP A 76 -1.96 -28.90 17.38
C ASP A 76 -0.95 -28.64 18.51
N ILE A 77 -0.33 -27.46 18.56
CA ILE A 77 0.60 -27.06 19.61
C ILE A 77 0.18 -25.77 20.32
N THR A 78 0.65 -25.60 21.56
CA THR A 78 0.50 -24.36 22.32
C THR A 78 1.88 -23.73 22.53
N LEU A 79 2.05 -22.49 22.04
CA LEU A 79 3.25 -21.70 22.21
C LEU A 79 3.16 -20.88 23.51
N GLN A 80 4.20 -20.89 24.30
CA GLN A 80 4.33 -20.06 25.49
C GLN A 80 4.75 -18.63 25.09
N LYS A 81 4.57 -17.63 25.98
CA LYS A 81 4.91 -16.21 25.74
C LYS A 81 6.30 -15.95 25.18
N ASP A 82 7.27 -16.77 25.48
CA ASP A 82 8.66 -16.64 25.05
C ASP A 82 8.97 -17.46 23.78
N GLU A 83 8.02 -18.24 23.28
CA GLU A 83 8.14 -19.09 22.09
C GLU A 83 7.60 -18.42 20.81
N TYR A 84 6.97 -17.25 20.96
CA TYR A 84 6.52 -16.42 19.85
C TYR A 84 6.77 -14.94 20.12
N ILE A 85 6.67 -14.12 19.08
CA ILE A 85 6.65 -12.67 19.14
C ILE A 85 5.35 -12.24 18.48
N LEU A 86 4.59 -11.35 19.13
CA LEU A 86 3.41 -10.71 18.55
C LEU A 86 3.86 -9.43 17.87
N GLU A 87 3.65 -9.34 16.58
CA GLU A 87 3.95 -8.16 15.76
C GLU A 87 2.63 -7.59 15.21
N LYS A 88 2.62 -6.29 14.92
CA LYS A 88 1.55 -5.68 14.13
C LYS A 88 1.96 -5.67 12.66
N GLU A 89 1.06 -6.10 11.80
CA GLU A 89 1.22 -6.08 10.35
C GLU A 89 0.09 -5.26 9.73
N SER A 90 0.36 -4.48 8.70
CA SER A 90 -0.68 -3.76 7.94
C SER A 90 -1.74 -4.74 7.42
N ASN A 91 -2.98 -4.31 7.36
CA ASN A 91 -4.04 -5.13 6.78
C ASN A 91 -3.76 -5.42 5.29
N PRO A 92 -4.25 -6.55 4.75
CA PRO A 92 -4.13 -6.83 3.32
C PRO A 92 -4.66 -5.66 2.47
N GLY A 93 -3.95 -5.34 1.39
CA GLY A 93 -4.31 -4.23 0.51
C GLY A 93 -3.97 -2.85 1.08
N THR A 94 -3.31 -2.77 2.24
CA THR A 94 -2.87 -1.50 2.82
C THR A 94 -1.41 -1.56 3.25
N GLU A 95 -0.77 -0.40 3.30
CA GLU A 95 0.54 -0.20 3.92
C GLU A 95 0.41 0.89 4.97
N ALA A 96 0.66 0.56 6.22
CA ALA A 96 0.55 1.48 7.34
C ALA A 96 1.92 1.74 7.98
N ARG A 97 2.19 3.01 8.31
CA ARG A 97 3.42 3.44 8.98
C ARG A 97 3.14 4.42 10.08
N GLU A 98 3.86 4.26 11.17
CA GLU A 98 3.88 5.22 12.28
C GLU A 98 4.83 6.37 11.95
N ILE A 99 4.38 7.59 12.25
CA ILE A 99 5.17 8.81 12.20
C ILE A 99 5.05 9.54 13.54
N SER A 100 5.91 10.50 13.80
CA SER A 100 5.89 11.31 15.04
C SER A 100 5.88 10.45 16.31
N ASP A 101 6.87 9.55 16.44
CA ASP A 101 7.06 8.68 17.61
C ASP A 101 5.83 7.80 17.96
N GLY A 102 5.10 7.39 16.93
CA GLY A 102 3.94 6.51 17.06
C GLY A 102 2.60 7.21 17.37
N ASN A 103 2.59 8.53 17.46
CA ASN A 103 1.37 9.29 17.75
C ASN A 103 0.45 9.43 16.54
N ILE A 104 0.99 9.36 15.34
CA ILE A 104 0.24 9.43 14.08
C ILE A 104 0.57 8.19 13.25
N ILE A 105 -0.45 7.58 12.67
CA ILE A 105 -0.32 6.47 11.74
C ILE A 105 -0.90 6.90 10.41
N VAL A 106 -0.14 6.71 9.36
CA VAL A 106 -0.59 6.89 7.98
C VAL A 106 -0.76 5.52 7.35
N SER A 107 -1.95 5.24 6.84
CA SER A 107 -2.26 4.02 6.10
C SER A 107 -2.67 4.36 4.67
N LEU A 108 -2.03 3.73 3.71
CA LEU A 108 -2.30 3.87 2.29
C LEU A 108 -2.96 2.60 1.77
N ASN A 109 -4.09 2.73 1.07
CA ASN A 109 -4.63 1.64 0.27
C ASN A 109 -3.72 1.48 -0.97
N ILE A 110 -3.16 0.30 -1.13
CA ILE A 110 -2.25 -0.04 -2.23
C ILE A 110 -2.90 -0.93 -3.29
N ASP A 111 -4.19 -1.26 -3.15
CA ASP A 111 -4.93 -1.98 -4.17
C ASP A 111 -5.21 -1.04 -5.35
N ILE A 112 -4.62 -1.37 -6.49
CA ILE A 112 -4.77 -0.63 -7.74
C ILE A 112 -5.83 -1.33 -8.58
N ASP A 113 -7.02 -0.73 -8.67
CA ASP A 113 -8.07 -1.19 -9.57
C ASP A 113 -7.76 -0.87 -11.05
N ALA A 114 -8.61 -1.37 -11.95
CA ALA A 114 -8.42 -1.17 -13.38
C ALA A 114 -8.49 0.32 -13.78
N GLU A 115 -9.31 1.11 -13.11
CA GLU A 115 -9.46 2.53 -13.37
C GLU A 115 -8.21 3.32 -12.98
N LEU A 116 -7.70 3.10 -11.78
CA LEU A 116 -6.45 3.70 -11.31
C LEU A 116 -5.27 3.31 -12.18
N ARG A 117 -5.25 2.06 -12.68
CA ARG A 117 -4.22 1.60 -13.59
C ARG A 117 -4.22 2.37 -14.91
N ILE A 118 -5.39 2.54 -15.53
CA ILE A 118 -5.56 3.30 -16.77
C ILE A 118 -5.18 4.78 -16.56
N GLU A 119 -5.59 5.38 -15.46
CA GLU A 119 -5.20 6.75 -15.10
C GLU A 119 -3.68 6.88 -14.91
N GLY A 120 -3.06 5.91 -14.25
CA GLY A 120 -1.61 5.85 -14.08
C GLY A 120 -0.89 5.83 -15.44
N ILE A 121 -1.33 4.97 -16.37
CA ILE A 121 -0.79 4.91 -17.73
C ILE A 121 -0.94 6.25 -18.46
N ALA A 122 -2.09 6.93 -18.33
CA ALA A 122 -2.30 8.23 -18.95
C ALA A 122 -1.29 9.28 -18.45
N ARG A 123 -1.01 9.29 -17.15
CA ARG A 123 0.02 10.17 -16.56
C ARG A 123 1.43 9.82 -17.01
N ASP A 124 1.74 8.54 -17.18
CA ASP A 124 3.05 8.11 -17.67
C ASP A 124 3.24 8.51 -19.14
N ILE A 125 2.21 8.38 -19.98
CA ILE A 125 2.22 8.86 -21.36
C ILE A 125 2.46 10.38 -21.40
N LEU A 126 1.74 11.14 -20.57
CA LEU A 126 1.91 12.59 -20.47
C LEU A 126 3.34 12.95 -20.08
N ARG A 127 3.88 12.33 -19.03
CA ARG A 127 5.24 12.56 -18.55
C ARG A 127 6.29 12.19 -19.61
N ALA A 128 6.11 11.06 -20.30
CA ALA A 128 6.99 10.64 -21.38
C ALA A 128 7.00 11.66 -22.52
N ASN A 129 5.83 12.20 -22.89
CA ASN A 129 5.73 13.25 -23.90
C ASN A 129 6.41 14.55 -23.48
N GLN A 130 6.19 15.02 -22.25
CA GLN A 130 6.83 16.23 -21.72
C GLN A 130 8.37 16.09 -21.69
N ASN A 131 8.87 14.92 -21.25
CA ASN A 131 10.31 14.63 -21.27
C ASN A 131 10.86 14.67 -22.70
N LYS A 132 10.15 14.03 -23.64
CA LYS A 132 10.58 13.99 -25.06
C LYS A 132 10.61 15.39 -25.69
N ARG A 133 9.61 16.23 -25.39
CA ARG A 133 9.61 17.64 -25.83
C ARG A 133 10.84 18.38 -25.32
N LYS A 134 11.18 18.21 -24.04
CA LYS A 134 12.34 18.83 -23.41
C LYS A 134 13.64 18.34 -24.06
N ASP A 135 13.78 17.03 -24.29
CA ASP A 135 14.98 16.44 -24.89
C ASP A 135 15.22 16.92 -26.32
N GLU A 136 14.14 17.15 -27.08
CA GLU A 136 14.21 17.65 -28.45
C GLU A 136 14.21 19.19 -28.52
N ASN A 137 14.23 19.90 -27.37
CA ASN A 137 14.22 21.35 -27.28
C ASN A 137 13.02 22.02 -27.97
N PHE A 138 11.84 21.40 -27.93
CA PHE A 138 10.62 22.05 -28.40
C PHE A 138 10.25 23.23 -27.51
N ASP A 139 9.77 24.31 -28.13
CA ASP A 139 9.15 25.41 -27.40
C ASP A 139 7.81 24.98 -26.78
N ILE A 140 7.41 25.64 -25.69
CA ILE A 140 6.10 25.39 -25.04
C ILE A 140 4.94 25.64 -26.00
N SER A 141 5.09 26.62 -26.90
CA SER A 141 4.09 26.99 -27.91
C SER A 141 4.01 26.03 -29.10
N ASP A 142 4.97 25.14 -29.28
CA ASP A 142 5.00 24.23 -30.42
C ASP A 142 3.86 23.20 -30.38
N LYS A 143 3.07 23.13 -31.42
CA LYS A 143 2.05 22.09 -31.59
C LYS A 143 2.67 20.88 -32.26
N ILE A 144 2.62 19.75 -31.57
CA ILE A 144 3.18 18.49 -32.05
C ILE A 144 2.12 17.45 -32.31
N ASN A 145 2.46 16.46 -33.13
CA ASN A 145 1.65 15.26 -33.34
C ASN A 145 2.29 14.09 -32.58
N ILE A 146 1.51 13.42 -31.73
CA ILE A 146 1.95 12.27 -30.97
C ILE A 146 1.37 11.00 -31.62
N LYS A 147 2.21 10.00 -31.84
CA LYS A 147 1.79 8.64 -32.23
C LYS A 147 2.17 7.71 -31.09
N ILE A 148 1.19 7.00 -30.59
CA ILE A 148 1.35 6.05 -29.48
C ILE A 148 1.01 4.65 -30.01
N TYR A 149 1.86 3.68 -29.73
CA TYR A 149 1.67 2.28 -30.06
C TYR A 149 1.71 1.46 -28.78
N GLY A 150 0.81 0.48 -28.66
CA GLY A 150 0.77 -0.39 -27.48
C GLY A 150 -0.31 -1.44 -27.55
N GLU A 151 -0.47 -2.17 -26.47
CA GLU A 151 -1.52 -3.17 -26.29
C GLU A 151 -2.90 -2.53 -26.07
N HIS A 152 -3.95 -3.34 -26.02
CA HIS A 152 -5.35 -2.90 -25.84
C HIS A 152 -5.55 -1.90 -24.69
N ILE A 153 -4.82 -2.04 -23.58
CA ILE A 153 -4.91 -1.10 -22.45
C ILE A 153 -4.50 0.33 -22.83
N ILE A 154 -3.63 0.49 -23.81
CA ILE A 154 -3.24 1.82 -24.32
C ILE A 154 -4.39 2.44 -25.12
N GLU A 155 -5.11 1.65 -25.93
CA GLU A 155 -6.29 2.11 -26.66
C GLU A 155 -7.37 2.62 -25.69
N GLU A 156 -7.69 1.83 -24.68
CA GLU A 156 -8.64 2.19 -23.62
C GLU A 156 -8.20 3.46 -22.85
N THR A 157 -6.90 3.57 -22.57
CA THR A 157 -6.32 4.77 -21.93
C THR A 157 -6.52 6.01 -22.79
N ILE A 158 -6.28 5.92 -24.11
CA ILE A 158 -6.43 7.04 -25.02
C ILE A 158 -7.91 7.42 -25.21
N GLU A 159 -8.81 6.45 -25.30
CA GLU A 159 -10.25 6.72 -25.34
C GLU A 159 -10.70 7.51 -24.12
N LYS A 160 -10.26 7.11 -22.92
CA LYS A 160 -10.72 7.72 -21.66
C LYS A 160 -9.99 9.03 -21.32
N TYR A 161 -8.69 9.09 -21.55
CA TYR A 161 -7.82 10.17 -21.10
C TYR A 161 -7.12 10.95 -22.22
N GLY A 162 -7.47 10.72 -23.50
CA GLY A 162 -6.82 11.39 -24.63
C GLY A 162 -6.89 12.91 -24.56
N ASN A 163 -8.02 13.47 -24.16
CA ASN A 163 -8.17 14.92 -23.96
C ASN A 163 -7.28 15.44 -22.81
N TYR A 164 -7.19 14.69 -21.72
CA TYR A 164 -6.30 15.04 -20.60
C TYR A 164 -4.84 15.06 -21.06
N ILE A 165 -4.40 14.03 -21.77
CA ILE A 165 -3.03 13.91 -22.27
C ILE A 165 -2.72 15.09 -23.23
N THR A 166 -3.59 15.37 -24.20
CA THR A 166 -3.35 16.42 -25.19
C THR A 166 -3.38 17.82 -24.59
N SER A 167 -4.30 18.09 -23.66
CA SER A 167 -4.42 19.40 -23.02
C SER A 167 -3.29 19.74 -22.06
N ASN A 168 -2.61 18.72 -21.52
CA ASN A 168 -1.53 18.89 -20.55
C ASN A 168 -0.14 18.53 -21.12
N SER A 169 -0.03 18.31 -22.42
CA SER A 169 1.22 17.97 -23.12
C SER A 169 2.14 19.16 -23.40
N LEU A 170 1.93 20.27 -22.72
CA LEU A 170 2.70 21.52 -22.89
C LEU A 170 3.98 21.54 -22.05
#